data_009953f94043cfed373d5129e46847e7
#
_entry.id   009953f94043cfed373d5129e46847e7
#
_cell.length_a   1.000
_cell.length_b   1.000
_cell.length_c   1.000
_cell.angle_alpha   90.00
_cell.angle_beta   90.00
_cell.angle_gamma   90.00
#
_symmetry.space_group_name_H-M   'P 1'
#
loop_
_entity.id
_entity.type
_entity.pdbx_description
1 polymer ?
#
loop_
_entity_poly.entity_id
_entity_poly.type
_entity_poly.pdbx_seq_one_letter_code
_entity_poly.pdbx_strand_id
1 'polypeptide(L)'
;AVQDVTFMDTATHLYHAWPGKSYEEKFQIKLANCHATTMGKVVRLTFKGAEEKGLPGYLQVSGVNSGKLGIGIIDTDGSSLLKLNQVHNGGQGSKVEKDSVTLNFKAFVQATSEAIANKAVQPGIYNSVATFELLYN
;
A
#
# COMPACT_ATOMS: atom_id res chain seq x y z
N ALA A 1 3.55 -16.16 -0.32
CA ALA A 1 4.64 -15.56 0.44
C ALA A 1 4.14 -14.39 1.27
N VAL A 2 4.76 -14.17 2.41
CA VAL A 2 4.44 -13.04 3.29
C VAL A 2 5.50 -11.96 3.12
N GLN A 3 5.04 -10.72 2.93
CA GLN A 3 5.91 -9.56 2.87
C GLN A 3 5.58 -8.65 4.06
N ASP A 4 6.57 -8.45 4.93
CA ASP A 4 6.42 -7.54 6.07
C ASP A 4 6.95 -6.15 5.70
N VAL A 5 6.16 -5.13 6.02
CA VAL A 5 6.58 -3.74 5.92
C VAL A 5 6.46 -3.12 7.31
N THR A 6 7.58 -2.63 7.83
CA THR A 6 7.61 -2.00 9.16
C THR A 6 7.82 -0.50 8.98
N PHE A 7 6.94 0.29 9.57
CA PHE A 7 7.08 1.73 9.56
C PHE A 7 7.93 2.20 10.72
N MET A 8 8.80 3.18 10.46
CA MET A 8 9.56 3.85 11.51
C MET A 8 8.60 4.58 12.44
N ASP A 9 8.99 4.67 13.72
CA ASP A 9 8.20 5.42 14.69
C ASP A 9 8.01 6.85 14.21
N THR A 10 6.77 7.31 14.24
CA THR A 10 6.40 8.67 13.85
C THR A 10 5.78 9.36 15.04
N ALA A 11 6.27 10.54 15.39
CA ALA A 11 5.70 11.31 16.49
C ALA A 11 4.25 11.67 16.18
N THR A 12 3.36 11.49 17.17
CA THR A 12 1.92 11.68 16.96
C THR A 12 1.57 13.10 16.50
N HIS A 13 2.35 14.11 16.88
CA HIS A 13 2.08 15.48 16.48
C HIS A 13 2.15 15.67 14.95
N LEU A 14 2.87 14.82 14.23
CA LEU A 14 2.92 14.88 12.75
C LEU A 14 1.57 14.50 12.13
N TYR A 15 0.73 13.77 12.86
CA TYR A 15 -0.62 13.44 12.42
C TYR A 15 -1.66 14.47 12.88
N HIS A 16 -1.25 15.50 13.60
CA HIS A 16 -2.14 16.53 14.13
C HIS A 16 -2.24 17.77 13.24
N ALA A 17 -1.52 17.77 12.12
CA ALA A 17 -1.53 18.87 11.17
C ALA A 17 -1.36 18.30 9.77
N TRP A 18 -1.81 19.04 8.78
CA TRP A 18 -1.65 18.68 7.39
C TRP A 18 -0.15 18.62 7.03
N PRO A 19 0.32 17.63 6.25
CA PRO A 19 -0.44 16.59 5.55
C PRO A 19 -0.80 15.35 6.37
N GLY A 20 -0.31 15.21 7.60
CA GLY A 20 -0.69 14.12 8.51
C GLY A 20 -0.26 12.74 8.03
N LYS A 21 0.97 12.61 7.54
CA LYS A 21 1.45 11.32 7.02
C LYS A 21 2.87 11.00 7.48
N SER A 22 3.19 9.71 7.48
CA SER A 22 4.51 9.19 7.80
C SER A 22 5.47 9.28 6.61
N TYR A 23 6.73 8.93 6.85
CA TYR A 23 7.69 8.66 5.79
C TYR A 23 7.26 7.42 5.01
N GLU A 24 7.66 7.38 3.73
CA GLU A 24 7.39 6.24 2.86
C GLU A 24 8.41 5.14 3.08
N GLU A 25 7.93 3.90 3.15
CA GLU A 25 8.77 2.70 3.27
C GLU A 25 8.69 1.89 1.98
N LYS A 26 9.84 1.55 1.42
CA LYS A 26 9.92 0.77 0.18
C LYS A 26 9.68 -0.70 0.46
N PHE A 27 8.98 -1.37 -0.46
CA PHE A 27 8.86 -2.82 -0.45
C PHE A 27 8.74 -3.35 -1.88
N GLN A 28 9.03 -4.64 -2.04
CA GLN A 28 9.01 -5.29 -3.35
C GLN A 28 8.15 -6.54 -3.31
N ILE A 29 7.51 -6.82 -4.43
CA ILE A 29 6.91 -8.11 -4.68
C ILE A 29 7.66 -8.73 -5.86
N LYS A 30 8.32 -9.86 -5.59
CA LYS A 30 9.11 -10.55 -6.60
C LYS A 30 8.35 -11.78 -7.07
N LEU A 31 8.04 -11.80 -8.36
CA LEU A 31 7.39 -12.93 -9.02
C LEU A 31 8.49 -13.74 -9.70
N ALA A 32 8.83 -14.87 -9.11
CA ALA A 32 9.89 -15.75 -9.60
C ALA A 32 9.31 -16.93 -10.37
N ASN A 33 10.15 -17.63 -11.12
CA ASN A 33 9.79 -18.83 -11.86
C ASN A 33 8.64 -18.62 -12.85
N CYS A 34 8.67 -17.47 -13.55
CA CYS A 34 7.71 -17.23 -14.62
C CYS A 34 7.90 -18.29 -15.72
N HIS A 35 6.81 -19.00 -16.03
CA HIS A 35 6.85 -20.04 -17.05
C HIS A 35 6.84 -19.45 -18.46
N ALA A 36 7.32 -20.22 -19.43
CA ALA A 36 7.29 -19.82 -20.84
C ALA A 36 5.88 -19.42 -21.31
N THR A 37 4.86 -20.03 -20.73
CA THR A 37 3.45 -19.72 -21.03
C THR A 37 3.03 -18.32 -20.60
N THR A 38 3.77 -17.68 -19.68
CA THR A 38 3.48 -16.32 -19.22
C THR A 38 4.36 -15.28 -19.91
N MET A 39 5.41 -15.71 -20.63
CA MET A 39 6.29 -14.78 -21.35
C MET A 39 5.51 -13.99 -22.40
N GLY A 40 5.77 -12.69 -22.44
CA GLY A 40 5.08 -11.77 -23.34
C GLY A 40 3.70 -11.34 -22.85
N LYS A 41 3.18 -12.00 -21.82
CA LYS A 41 1.92 -11.59 -21.21
C LYS A 41 2.14 -10.42 -20.27
N VAL A 42 1.06 -9.78 -19.89
CA VAL A 42 1.07 -8.69 -18.91
C VAL A 42 0.57 -9.23 -17.57
N VAL A 43 1.36 -9.04 -16.52
CA VAL A 43 0.89 -9.33 -15.16
C VAL A 43 0.21 -8.08 -14.60
N ARG A 44 -0.98 -8.26 -14.06
CA ARG A 44 -1.76 -7.21 -13.40
C ARG A 44 -1.92 -7.58 -11.95
N LEU A 45 -1.44 -6.71 -11.07
CA LEU A 45 -1.50 -6.91 -9.62
C LEU A 45 -2.48 -5.91 -9.01
N THR A 46 -3.36 -6.40 -8.15
CA THR A 46 -4.25 -5.57 -7.33
C THR A 46 -4.07 -5.92 -5.87
N PHE A 47 -4.00 -4.90 -5.02
CA PHE A 47 -4.02 -5.11 -3.57
C PHE A 47 -5.46 -5.16 -3.07
N LYS A 48 -5.71 -6.06 -2.12
CA LYS A 48 -7.01 -6.29 -1.50
C LYS A 48 -6.86 -6.20 0.02
N GLY A 49 -7.89 -5.74 0.68
CA GLY A 49 -7.90 -5.65 2.13
C GLY A 49 -9.07 -4.83 2.63
N ALA A 50 -9.18 -4.69 3.95
CA ALA A 50 -10.19 -3.84 4.55
C ALA A 50 -9.86 -2.36 4.29
N GLU A 51 -10.80 -1.62 3.75
CA GLU A 51 -10.62 -0.22 3.41
C GLU A 51 -10.98 0.69 4.58
N GLU A 52 -10.20 1.75 4.78
CA GLU A 52 -10.51 2.79 5.76
C GLU A 52 -11.58 3.73 5.18
N LYS A 53 -12.70 3.90 5.87
CA LYS A 53 -13.83 4.72 5.39
C LYS A 53 -13.46 6.17 5.16
N GLY A 54 -12.60 6.72 6.00
CA GLY A 54 -12.17 8.12 5.92
C GLY A 54 -11.08 8.38 4.90
N LEU A 55 -10.53 7.32 4.30
CA LEU A 55 -9.46 7.40 3.31
C LEU A 55 -9.74 6.36 2.20
N PRO A 56 -10.60 6.70 1.23
CA PRO A 56 -10.95 5.76 0.17
C PRO A 56 -9.71 5.24 -0.56
N GLY A 57 -9.64 3.92 -0.69
CA GLY A 57 -8.52 3.24 -1.33
C GLY A 57 -7.35 2.90 -0.42
N TYR A 58 -7.39 3.31 0.85
CA TYR A 58 -6.36 3.01 1.84
C TYR A 58 -6.76 1.83 2.71
N LEU A 59 -5.77 1.10 3.21
CA LEU A 59 -6.00 0.00 4.16
C LEU A 59 -6.37 0.53 5.54
N GLN A 60 -7.35 -0.12 6.15
CA GLN A 60 -7.71 0.09 7.54
C GLN A 60 -6.63 -0.47 8.47
N VAL A 61 -6.42 0.15 9.62
CA VAL A 61 -5.50 -0.35 10.64
C VAL A 61 -6.27 -0.83 11.88
N SER A 62 -5.66 -1.74 12.64
CA SER A 62 -6.15 -2.17 13.94
C SER A 62 -5.49 -1.34 15.05
N GLY A 63 -6.00 -1.45 16.28
CA GLY A 63 -5.43 -0.79 17.44
C GLY A 63 -6.17 0.49 17.82
N VAL A 64 -5.57 1.29 18.71
CA VAL A 64 -6.20 2.51 19.25
C VAL A 64 -6.46 3.57 18.18
N ASN A 65 -5.73 3.52 17.07
CA ASN A 65 -5.91 4.46 15.96
C ASN A 65 -6.81 3.92 14.85
N SER A 66 -7.53 2.84 15.09
CA SER A 66 -8.54 2.33 14.15
C SER A 66 -9.56 3.43 13.84
N GLY A 67 -9.80 3.67 12.56
CA GLY A 67 -10.66 4.77 12.10
C GLY A 67 -9.96 6.12 12.03
N LYS A 68 -8.71 6.23 12.45
CA LYS A 68 -7.93 7.48 12.48
C LYS A 68 -6.77 7.48 11.50
N LEU A 69 -6.25 6.31 11.17
CA LEU A 69 -5.13 6.12 10.25
C LEU A 69 -5.53 5.14 9.13
N GLY A 70 -4.90 5.32 7.98
CA GLY A 70 -4.95 4.35 6.89
C GLY A 70 -3.57 4.16 6.29
N ILE A 71 -3.36 3.03 5.63
CA ILE A 71 -2.11 2.75 4.94
C ILE A 71 -2.32 2.92 3.44
N GLY A 72 -1.56 3.84 2.85
CA GLY A 72 -1.55 4.09 1.42
C GLY A 72 -0.39 3.37 0.74
N ILE A 73 -0.60 2.97 -0.51
CA ILE A 73 0.41 2.31 -1.32
C ILE A 73 0.72 3.21 -2.51
N ILE A 74 2.01 3.41 -2.76
CA ILE A 74 2.51 4.15 -3.94
C ILE A 74 2.83 3.13 -5.02
N ASP A 75 2.34 3.40 -6.21
CA ASP A 75 2.49 2.57 -7.39
C ASP A 75 3.95 2.48 -7.85
N THR A 76 4.20 1.63 -8.81
CA THR A 76 5.52 1.35 -9.38
C THR A 76 6.17 2.55 -10.06
N ASP A 77 5.43 3.61 -10.35
CA ASP A 77 5.99 4.87 -10.84
C ASP A 77 6.72 5.68 -9.73
N GLY A 78 6.59 5.26 -8.48
CA GLY A 78 7.26 5.90 -7.35
C GLY A 78 6.56 7.13 -6.80
N SER A 79 5.42 7.53 -7.34
CA SER A 79 4.74 8.77 -6.94
C SER A 79 3.21 8.68 -6.87
N SER A 80 2.58 7.90 -7.74
CA SER A 80 1.11 7.84 -7.80
C SER A 80 0.53 6.94 -6.74
N LEU A 81 -0.57 7.34 -6.13
CA LEU A 81 -1.29 6.50 -5.19
C LEU A 81 -1.94 5.33 -5.93
N LEU A 82 -1.68 4.12 -5.44
CA LEU A 82 -2.33 2.90 -5.92
C LEU A 82 -3.40 2.51 -4.90
N LYS A 83 -4.64 2.73 -5.24
CA LYS A 83 -5.75 2.39 -4.35
C LYS A 83 -6.01 0.89 -4.35
N LEU A 84 -6.63 0.40 -3.27
CA LEU A 84 -7.09 -0.98 -3.21
C LEU A 84 -8.01 -1.27 -4.41
N ASN A 85 -7.94 -2.48 -4.93
CA ASN A 85 -8.72 -2.98 -6.07
C ASN A 85 -8.38 -2.34 -7.43
N GLN A 86 -7.33 -1.53 -7.51
CA GLN A 86 -6.85 -0.98 -8.77
C GLN A 86 -5.61 -1.75 -9.25
N VAL A 87 -5.49 -1.91 -10.56
CA VAL A 87 -4.34 -2.58 -11.17
C VAL A 87 -3.13 -1.66 -11.15
N HIS A 88 -1.97 -2.19 -10.80
CA HIS A 88 -0.72 -1.43 -10.71
C HIS A 88 -0.29 -0.82 -12.06
N ASN A 89 0.66 0.09 -12.00
CA ASN A 89 1.22 0.81 -13.14
C ASN A 89 0.13 1.55 -13.92
N GLY A 90 -0.70 2.32 -13.19
CA GLY A 90 -1.77 3.11 -13.80
C GLY A 90 -2.83 2.27 -14.53
N GLY A 91 -3.02 1.02 -14.11
CA GLY A 91 -3.97 0.10 -14.73
C GLY A 91 -3.37 -0.74 -15.85
N GLN A 92 -2.13 -0.48 -16.25
CA GLN A 92 -1.51 -1.14 -17.41
C GLN A 92 -0.81 -2.46 -17.05
N GLY A 93 -0.39 -2.63 -15.80
CA GLY A 93 0.39 -3.79 -15.39
C GLY A 93 1.82 -3.75 -15.88
N SER A 94 2.49 -4.90 -15.84
CA SER A 94 3.89 -5.04 -16.24
C SER A 94 4.07 -6.24 -17.16
N LYS A 95 4.84 -6.07 -18.23
CA LYS A 95 5.08 -7.15 -19.19
C LYS A 95 6.09 -8.15 -18.61
N VAL A 96 5.81 -9.44 -18.81
CA VAL A 96 6.69 -10.52 -18.40
C VAL A 96 7.72 -10.74 -19.50
N GLU A 97 8.96 -10.34 -19.28
CA GLU A 97 10.04 -10.43 -20.26
C GLU A 97 11.17 -11.38 -19.87
N LYS A 98 11.20 -11.78 -18.57
CA LYS A 98 12.24 -12.62 -17.98
C LYS A 98 11.62 -13.65 -17.05
N ASP A 99 12.45 -14.57 -16.54
CA ASP A 99 12.00 -15.59 -15.58
C ASP A 99 11.47 -15.00 -14.27
N SER A 100 11.77 -13.75 -13.97
CA SER A 100 11.26 -13.08 -12.79
C SER A 100 10.86 -11.65 -13.10
N VAL A 101 9.87 -11.16 -12.37
CA VAL A 101 9.42 -9.77 -12.43
C VAL A 101 9.46 -9.23 -11.01
N THR A 102 10.09 -8.08 -10.81
CA THR A 102 10.11 -7.40 -9.51
C THR A 102 9.28 -6.13 -9.60
N LEU A 103 8.28 -6.04 -8.73
CA LEU A 103 7.40 -4.88 -8.65
C LEU A 103 7.77 -4.09 -7.40
N ASN A 104 8.14 -2.82 -7.58
CA ASN A 104 8.58 -1.94 -6.50
C ASN A 104 7.46 -1.00 -6.10
N PHE A 105 7.12 -1.02 -4.83
CA PHE A 105 6.09 -0.18 -4.25
C PHE A 105 6.64 0.58 -3.04
N LYS A 106 5.86 1.52 -2.55
CA LYS A 106 6.11 2.16 -1.26
C LYS A 106 4.82 2.15 -0.46
N ALA A 107 4.93 2.20 0.86
CA ALA A 107 3.78 2.30 1.74
C ALA A 107 4.00 3.44 2.73
N PHE A 108 2.92 4.08 3.14
CA PHE A 108 2.97 5.15 4.13
C PHE A 108 1.69 5.14 4.96
N VAL A 109 1.74 5.79 6.11
CA VAL A 109 0.59 5.91 7.01
C VAL A 109 0.04 7.33 6.88
N GLN A 110 -1.27 7.43 6.71
CA GLN A 110 -1.98 8.70 6.55
C GLN A 110 -3.07 8.81 7.61
N ALA A 111 -3.15 9.97 8.26
CA ALA A 111 -4.27 10.26 9.15
C ALA A 111 -5.48 10.72 8.34
N THR A 112 -6.67 10.37 8.81
CA THR A 112 -7.91 10.88 8.21
C THR A 112 -8.03 12.37 8.45
N SER A 113 -8.78 13.10 7.62
CA SER A 113 -8.99 14.54 7.79
C SER A 113 -9.63 14.85 9.14
N GLU A 114 -10.56 14.01 9.59
CA GLU A 114 -11.19 14.17 10.90
C GLU A 114 -10.20 14.00 12.03
N ALA A 115 -9.32 12.98 11.95
CA ALA A 115 -8.31 12.74 12.96
C ALA A 115 -7.29 13.89 13.03
N ILE A 116 -6.93 14.48 11.90
CA ILE A 116 -6.05 15.65 11.85
C ILE A 116 -6.72 16.84 12.55
N ALA A 117 -7.96 17.12 12.19
CA ALA A 117 -8.69 18.26 12.73
C ALA A 117 -8.89 18.16 14.26
N ASN A 118 -9.13 16.94 14.74
CA ASN A 118 -9.37 16.67 16.17
C ASN A 118 -8.09 16.31 16.94
N LYS A 119 -6.95 16.27 16.28
CA LYS A 119 -5.68 15.83 16.88
C LYS A 119 -5.85 14.50 17.62
N ALA A 120 -6.55 13.56 16.95
CA ALA A 120 -7.07 12.36 17.59
C ALA A 120 -6.10 11.17 17.56
N VAL A 121 -5.04 11.23 16.75
CA VAL A 121 -4.05 10.13 16.68
C VAL A 121 -3.27 10.05 17.98
N GLN A 122 -3.20 8.85 18.54
CA GLN A 122 -2.55 8.59 19.83
C GLN A 122 -1.36 7.65 19.65
N PRO A 123 -0.41 7.64 20.61
CA PRO A 123 0.64 6.61 20.60
C PRO A 123 0.02 5.22 20.71
N GLY A 124 0.55 4.28 19.97
CA GLY A 124 0.08 2.90 20.00
C GLY A 124 0.51 2.11 18.79
N ILE A 125 0.52 0.80 18.95
CA ILE A 125 0.84 -0.14 17.87
C ILE A 125 -0.38 -0.26 16.95
N TYR A 126 -0.13 -0.33 15.64
CA TYR A 126 -1.17 -0.62 14.65
C TYR A 126 -0.67 -1.66 13.67
N ASN A 127 -1.60 -2.43 13.12
CA ASN A 127 -1.32 -3.46 12.13
C ASN A 127 -2.38 -3.41 11.04
N SER A 128 -2.00 -3.89 9.88
CA SER A 128 -2.92 -4.11 8.78
C SER A 128 -2.45 -5.29 7.95
N VAL A 129 -3.37 -5.95 7.29
CA VAL A 129 -3.06 -7.07 6.39
C VAL A 129 -3.66 -6.77 5.04
N ALA A 130 -2.83 -6.87 4.00
CA ALA A 130 -3.27 -6.81 2.62
C ALA A 130 -2.92 -8.12 1.93
N THR A 131 -3.77 -8.54 1.03
CA THR A 131 -3.47 -9.60 0.09
C THR A 131 -3.33 -8.98 -1.29
N PHE A 132 -2.81 -9.73 -2.25
CA PHE A 132 -2.79 -9.28 -3.63
C PHE A 132 -3.24 -10.39 -4.56
N GLU A 133 -3.85 -9.99 -5.66
CA GLU A 133 -4.26 -10.89 -6.73
C GLU A 133 -3.41 -10.60 -7.96
N LEU A 134 -3.07 -11.67 -8.68
CA LEU A 134 -2.33 -11.59 -9.92
C LEU A 134 -3.17 -12.14 -11.06
N LEU A 135 -3.16 -11.42 -12.17
CA LEU A 135 -3.82 -11.84 -13.40
C LEU A 135 -2.82 -11.70 -14.55
N TYR A 136 -2.66 -12.75 -15.35
CA TYR A 136 -1.77 -12.76 -16.50
C TYR A 136 -2.61 -12.79 -17.79
N ASN A 137 -2.39 -11.81 -18.63
CA ASN A 137 -3.12 -11.71 -19.92
C ASN A 137 -2.18 -11.63 -21.11
#